data_b7f329c93b08983ee94a900b6f29e365
#
_entry.id   b7f329c93b08983ee94a900b6f29e365
#
_cell.length_a   1.000
_cell.length_b   1.000
_cell.length_c   1.000
_cell.angle_alpha   90.00
_cell.angle_beta   90.00
_cell.angle_gamma   90.00
#
_symmetry.space_group_name_H-M   'P 1'
#
loop_
_entity.id
_entity.type
_entity.pdbx_description
1 polymer ?
#
loop_
_entity_poly.entity_id
_entity_poly.type
_entity_poly.pdbx_seq_one_letter_code
_entity_poly.pdbx_strand_id
1 'polypeptide(L)'
;MSGGDGESSYAANSRLQEKAILKSRPQLHDAVEAAHALLLPSGSGKGTTMVVADLGCSSGPNTLLVVSEVLGAFASRCEKKPVHVQFFLNDLPSNDFNLVFRSLELFTKGKGATWPPYYIAGLPGSFYARLFPDRSVHLFYSYCLMIRSKVPADLVSGAILNQGNIYIWETTPPSVVKLYQEQFLEDMSLFLKLRHTELVASGQMVLTFLGRKNSDVLRGEMSWI
;
A
#
# COMPACT_ATOMS: atom_id res chain seq x y z
N MET A 1 11.16 4.26 11.27
CA MET A 1 11.69 5.26 10.33
C MET A 1 11.46 6.62 10.94
N SER A 2 12.43 7.53 10.90
CA SER A 2 12.26 8.87 11.44
C SER A 2 11.36 9.69 10.52
N GLY A 3 10.36 10.37 11.08
CA GLY A 3 9.57 11.37 10.38
C GLY A 3 10.40 12.62 10.06
N GLY A 4 9.77 13.63 9.43
CA GLY A 4 10.45 14.87 9.04
C GLY A 4 11.12 14.81 7.67
N ASP A 5 11.85 15.87 7.37
CA ASP A 5 12.52 16.14 6.09
C ASP A 5 14.06 16.15 6.17
N GLY A 6 14.62 15.77 7.34
CA GLY A 6 16.06 15.66 7.55
C GLY A 6 16.72 14.55 6.74
N GLU A 7 18.05 14.54 6.65
CA GLU A 7 18.84 13.57 5.87
C GLU A 7 18.57 12.10 6.23
N SER A 8 18.24 11.79 7.49
CA SER A 8 17.90 10.45 7.97
C SER A 8 16.40 10.11 7.85
N SER A 9 15.59 11.00 7.29
CA SER A 9 14.14 10.79 7.15
C SER A 9 13.80 9.75 6.08
N TYR A 10 12.61 9.16 6.19
CA TYR A 10 12.07 8.31 5.13
C TYR A 10 11.94 9.07 3.80
N ALA A 11 11.52 10.33 3.84
CA ALA A 11 11.36 11.16 2.66
C ALA A 11 12.66 11.29 1.83
N ALA A 12 13.81 11.43 2.50
CA ALA A 12 15.12 11.53 1.85
C ALA A 12 15.66 10.18 1.34
N ASN A 13 15.22 9.04 1.92
CA ASN A 13 15.82 7.72 1.73
C ASN A 13 14.90 6.69 1.04
N SER A 14 13.79 7.11 0.45
CA SER A 14 12.76 6.22 -0.13
C SER A 14 12.85 6.05 -1.66
N ARG A 15 14.03 6.24 -2.25
CA ARG A 15 14.25 6.09 -3.71
C ARG A 15 13.99 4.67 -4.22
N LEU A 16 14.23 3.66 -3.40
CA LEU A 16 13.97 2.27 -3.79
C LEU A 16 12.46 2.04 -3.94
N GLN A 17 11.67 2.58 -3.00
CA GLN A 17 10.22 2.53 -3.02
C GLN A 17 9.65 3.31 -4.22
N GLU A 18 10.20 4.48 -4.52
CA GLU A 18 9.85 5.25 -5.72
C GLU A 18 10.04 4.42 -7.00
N LYS A 19 11.19 3.75 -7.15
CA LYS A 19 11.44 2.86 -8.29
C LYS A 19 10.44 1.71 -8.37
N ALA A 20 10.04 1.14 -7.23
CA ALA A 20 9.03 0.08 -7.19
C ALA A 20 7.66 0.58 -7.67
N ILE A 21 7.24 1.76 -7.22
CA ILE A 21 5.99 2.41 -7.67
C ILE A 21 6.02 2.62 -9.18
N LEU A 22 7.10 3.22 -9.70
CA LEU A 22 7.23 3.47 -11.14
C LEU A 22 7.27 2.18 -11.96
N LYS A 23 7.85 1.12 -11.44
CA LYS A 23 7.88 -0.20 -12.10
C LYS A 23 6.50 -0.87 -12.11
N SER A 24 5.70 -0.67 -11.07
CA SER A 24 4.33 -1.22 -10.97
C SER A 24 3.25 -0.32 -11.59
N ARG A 25 3.63 0.80 -12.22
CA ARG A 25 2.72 1.75 -12.87
C ARG A 25 1.75 1.08 -13.86
N PRO A 26 2.17 0.19 -14.77
CA PRO A 26 1.23 -0.45 -15.70
C PRO A 26 0.12 -1.20 -14.97
N GLN A 27 0.48 -2.02 -13.97
CA GLN A 27 -0.48 -2.79 -13.17
C GLN A 27 -1.42 -1.88 -12.38
N LEU A 28 -0.91 -0.75 -11.87
CA LEU A 28 -1.74 0.23 -11.19
C LEU A 28 -2.75 0.86 -12.16
N HIS A 29 -2.33 1.24 -13.37
CA HIS A 29 -3.22 1.82 -14.38
C HIS A 29 -4.29 0.83 -14.82
N ASP A 30 -3.94 -0.44 -15.06
CA ASP A 30 -4.90 -1.51 -15.38
C ASP A 30 -5.92 -1.70 -14.26
N ALA A 31 -5.48 -1.67 -13.00
CA ALA A 31 -6.36 -1.78 -11.84
C ALA A 31 -7.29 -0.57 -11.67
N VAL A 32 -6.79 0.64 -11.92
CA VAL A 32 -7.61 1.87 -11.94
C VAL A 32 -8.68 1.76 -13.03
N GLU A 33 -8.31 1.29 -14.21
CA GLU A 33 -9.23 1.07 -15.32
C GLU A 33 -10.34 0.08 -14.98
N ALA A 34 -9.97 -1.07 -14.43
CA ALA A 34 -10.92 -2.09 -14.00
C ALA A 34 -11.85 -1.59 -12.89
N ALA A 35 -11.32 -0.89 -11.88
CA ALA A 35 -12.11 -0.31 -10.81
C ALA A 35 -13.06 0.80 -11.31
N HIS A 36 -12.61 1.62 -12.27
CA HIS A 36 -13.42 2.66 -12.90
C HIS A 36 -14.58 2.07 -13.70
N ALA A 37 -14.36 0.97 -14.42
CA ALA A 37 -15.40 0.29 -15.18
C ALA A 37 -16.60 -0.15 -14.30
N LEU A 38 -16.38 -0.39 -13.01
CA LEU A 38 -17.45 -0.73 -12.05
C LEU A 38 -18.39 0.45 -11.77
N LEU A 39 -17.96 1.67 -12.06
CA LEU A 39 -18.70 2.89 -11.77
C LEU A 39 -19.60 3.30 -12.93
N LEU A 40 -19.44 2.71 -14.12
CA LEU A 40 -20.00 3.22 -15.35
C LEU A 40 -21.48 2.96 -15.64
N PRO A 41 -22.23 2.00 -15.09
CA PRO A 41 -23.63 1.93 -15.45
C PRO A 41 -24.58 1.82 -14.26
N SER A 42 -25.05 2.91 -13.79
CA SER A 42 -26.37 2.93 -13.17
C SER A 42 -26.97 4.30 -13.40
N GLY A 43 -27.97 4.39 -14.24
CA GLY A 43 -28.71 5.57 -14.68
C GLY A 43 -29.17 6.59 -13.63
N SER A 44 -28.59 6.59 -12.44
CA SER A 44 -28.81 7.59 -11.39
C SER A 44 -27.90 8.79 -11.65
N GLY A 45 -28.49 9.96 -11.86
CA GLY A 45 -27.80 11.23 -12.13
C GLY A 45 -26.90 11.77 -11.01
N LYS A 46 -26.52 10.96 -10.03
CA LYS A 46 -25.59 11.32 -8.94
C LYS A 46 -24.17 11.02 -9.37
N GLY A 47 -23.24 11.95 -9.11
CA GLY A 47 -21.80 11.75 -9.32
C GLY A 47 -21.33 10.47 -8.61
N THR A 48 -20.49 9.71 -9.29
CA THR A 48 -19.97 8.42 -8.78
C THR A 48 -18.62 8.66 -8.15
N THR A 49 -18.37 8.11 -6.97
CA THR A 49 -17.11 8.27 -6.25
C THR A 49 -16.33 6.96 -6.25
N MET A 50 -15.12 6.98 -6.78
CA MET A 50 -14.15 5.91 -6.63
C MET A 50 -13.38 6.08 -5.33
N VAL A 51 -13.39 5.07 -4.48
CA VAL A 51 -12.63 5.04 -3.23
C VAL A 51 -11.35 4.26 -3.44
N VAL A 52 -10.21 4.91 -3.18
CA VAL A 52 -8.86 4.37 -3.28
C VAL A 52 -8.19 4.43 -1.92
N ALA A 53 -7.57 3.36 -1.48
CA ALA A 53 -6.82 3.34 -0.23
C ALA A 53 -5.36 2.93 -0.48
N ASP A 54 -4.43 3.80 -0.08
CA ASP A 54 -2.99 3.54 -0.04
C ASP A 54 -2.62 3.03 1.34
N LEU A 55 -2.25 1.74 1.42
CA LEU A 55 -1.95 1.04 2.67
C LEU A 55 -0.44 1.06 2.95
N GLY A 56 -0.05 1.70 4.05
CA GLY A 56 1.35 1.95 4.39
C GLY A 56 1.92 3.14 3.61
N CYS A 57 1.17 4.25 3.54
CA CYS A 57 1.50 5.44 2.75
C CYS A 57 2.80 6.13 3.18
N SER A 58 3.26 5.91 4.42
CA SER A 58 4.37 6.62 5.04
C SER A 58 4.19 8.15 5.06
N SER A 59 5.25 8.90 5.31
CA SER A 59 5.24 10.37 5.39
C SER A 59 5.99 11.05 4.24
N GLY A 60 6.45 10.28 3.26
CA GLY A 60 7.28 10.80 2.15
C GLY A 60 6.50 11.18 0.89
N PRO A 61 7.21 11.63 -0.15
CA PRO A 61 6.61 12.04 -1.42
C PRO A 61 6.00 10.88 -2.22
N ASN A 62 6.34 9.64 -1.89
CA ASN A 62 5.93 8.47 -2.65
C ASN A 62 4.41 8.25 -2.67
N THR A 63 3.71 8.55 -1.56
CA THR A 63 2.25 8.47 -1.56
C THR A 63 1.61 9.49 -2.51
N LEU A 64 2.22 10.67 -2.67
CA LEU A 64 1.76 11.68 -3.63
C LEU A 64 2.05 11.26 -5.08
N LEU A 65 3.12 10.51 -5.31
CA LEU A 65 3.38 9.88 -6.60
C LEU A 65 2.27 8.88 -6.93
N VAL A 66 1.87 8.02 -5.98
CA VAL A 66 0.74 7.09 -6.17
C VAL A 66 -0.55 7.83 -6.48
N VAL A 67 -0.87 8.88 -5.72
CA VAL A 67 -2.04 9.73 -5.99
C VAL A 67 -1.98 10.30 -7.41
N SER A 68 -0.81 10.80 -7.85
CA SER A 68 -0.65 11.37 -9.20
C SER A 68 -0.80 10.31 -10.31
N GLU A 69 -0.32 9.10 -10.10
CA GLU A 69 -0.47 8.00 -11.07
C GLU A 69 -1.92 7.56 -11.21
N VAL A 70 -2.65 7.44 -10.10
CA VAL A 70 -4.08 7.13 -10.12
C VAL A 70 -4.86 8.22 -10.85
N LEU A 71 -4.64 9.51 -10.51
CA LEU A 71 -5.32 10.63 -11.17
C LEU A 71 -4.93 10.76 -12.64
N GLY A 72 -3.67 10.51 -12.98
CA GLY A 72 -3.15 10.51 -14.34
C GLY A 72 -3.81 9.46 -15.24
N ALA A 73 -4.17 8.30 -14.68
CA ALA A 73 -4.89 7.26 -15.40
C ALA A 73 -6.30 7.70 -15.87
N PHE A 74 -6.89 8.71 -15.21
CA PHE A 74 -8.17 9.32 -15.63
C PHE A 74 -8.00 10.43 -16.66
N ALA A 75 -6.87 11.15 -16.65
CA ALA A 75 -6.67 12.36 -17.46
C ALA A 75 -6.75 12.12 -18.97
N SER A 76 -6.50 10.90 -19.45
CA SER A 76 -6.59 10.50 -20.86
C SER A 76 -8.01 10.21 -21.33
N ARG A 77 -9.03 10.31 -20.46
CA ARG A 77 -10.40 9.89 -20.73
C ARG A 77 -11.32 11.09 -20.85
N CYS A 78 -11.98 11.19 -22.01
CA CYS A 78 -13.01 12.18 -22.24
C CYS A 78 -14.35 11.64 -21.76
N GLU A 79 -14.69 11.84 -20.48
CA GLU A 79 -15.92 11.29 -19.90
C GLU A 79 -17.06 12.29 -19.88
N LYS A 80 -18.27 11.79 -20.17
CA LYS A 80 -19.50 12.60 -20.14
C LYS A 80 -19.94 12.98 -18.72
N LYS A 81 -19.46 12.27 -17.68
CA LYS A 81 -19.77 12.53 -16.27
C LYS A 81 -18.49 12.51 -15.43
N PRO A 82 -18.28 13.52 -14.59
CA PRO A 82 -17.09 13.54 -13.72
C PRO A 82 -17.19 12.43 -12.66
N VAL A 83 -16.17 11.58 -12.59
CA VAL A 83 -15.95 10.68 -11.46
C VAL A 83 -15.17 11.45 -10.40
N HIS A 84 -15.60 11.36 -9.16
CA HIS A 84 -14.85 11.88 -8.02
C HIS A 84 -13.91 10.78 -7.50
N VAL A 85 -12.72 11.12 -7.05
CA VAL A 85 -11.80 10.15 -6.44
C VAL A 85 -11.56 10.51 -4.98
N GLN A 86 -11.91 9.60 -4.08
CA GLN A 86 -11.63 9.73 -2.66
C GLN A 86 -10.43 8.86 -2.29
N PHE A 87 -9.34 9.49 -1.87
CA PHE A 87 -8.17 8.80 -1.35
C PHE A 87 -8.20 8.71 0.17
N PHE A 88 -7.84 7.54 0.69
CA PHE A 88 -7.49 7.32 2.08
C PHE A 88 -6.03 6.91 2.18
N LEU A 89 -5.22 7.73 2.82
CA LEU A 89 -3.81 7.48 3.08
C LEU A 89 -3.69 6.82 4.45
N ASN A 90 -3.49 5.51 4.46
CA ASN A 90 -3.42 4.71 5.67
C ASN A 90 -1.98 4.45 6.08
N ASP A 91 -1.71 4.61 7.35
CA ASP A 91 -0.49 4.12 8.02
C ASP A 91 -0.77 3.96 9.53
N LEU A 92 0.21 3.49 10.29
CA LEU A 92 0.11 3.40 11.74
C LEU A 92 -0.09 4.80 12.37
N PRO A 93 -0.74 4.90 13.54
CA PRO A 93 -0.94 6.19 14.22
C PRO A 93 0.35 6.96 14.53
N SER A 94 1.49 6.26 14.59
CA SER A 94 2.80 6.87 14.79
C SER A 94 3.41 7.52 13.53
N ASN A 95 2.75 7.41 12.37
CA ASN A 95 3.20 8.05 11.14
C ASN A 95 3.04 9.59 11.23
N ASP A 96 3.97 10.31 10.59
CA ASP A 96 3.90 11.78 10.51
C ASP A 96 2.91 12.23 9.40
N PHE A 97 1.61 12.14 9.70
CA PHE A 97 0.57 12.62 8.81
C PHE A 97 0.62 14.14 8.58
N ASN A 98 1.19 14.91 9.52
CA ASN A 98 1.33 16.35 9.33
C ASN A 98 2.29 16.68 8.19
N LEU A 99 3.36 15.89 8.03
CA LEU A 99 4.27 16.04 6.89
C LEU A 99 3.57 15.72 5.57
N VAL A 100 2.77 14.65 5.54
CA VAL A 100 1.97 14.28 4.36
C VAL A 100 1.03 15.42 3.97
N PHE A 101 0.28 15.96 4.92
CA PHE A 101 -0.71 17.01 4.64
C PHE A 101 -0.06 18.33 4.23
N ARG A 102 1.06 18.72 4.82
CA ARG A 102 1.83 19.89 4.36
C ARG A 102 2.31 19.72 2.91
N SER A 103 2.71 18.51 2.54
CA SER A 103 3.18 18.23 1.17
C SER A 103 2.04 18.31 0.13
N LEU A 104 0.79 18.11 0.52
CA LEU A 104 -0.37 18.25 -0.35
C LEU A 104 -0.58 19.67 -0.87
N GLU A 105 -0.23 20.69 -0.09
CA GLU A 105 -0.34 22.09 -0.54
C GLU A 105 0.55 22.39 -1.76
N LEU A 106 1.77 21.83 -1.78
CA LEU A 106 2.69 21.96 -2.91
C LEU A 106 2.25 21.09 -4.08
N PHE A 107 1.74 19.91 -3.80
CA PHE A 107 1.22 18.97 -4.79
C PHE A 107 0.07 19.57 -5.61
N THR A 108 -0.88 20.22 -4.95
CA THR A 108 -2.04 20.85 -5.62
C THR A 108 -1.68 22.05 -6.48
N LYS A 109 -0.65 22.81 -6.12
CA LYS A 109 -0.20 23.99 -6.87
C LYS A 109 0.53 23.65 -8.18
N GLY A 110 1.07 22.45 -8.32
CA GLY A 110 1.94 22.06 -9.45
C GLY A 110 1.24 21.36 -10.61
N LYS A 111 -0.05 21.11 -10.56
CA LYS A 111 -0.73 20.25 -11.55
C LYS A 111 -1.93 20.94 -12.22
N GLY A 112 -1.99 20.80 -13.54
CA GLY A 112 -3.01 21.45 -14.37
C GLY A 112 -4.41 20.83 -14.26
N ALA A 113 -5.39 21.50 -14.87
CA ALA A 113 -6.85 21.27 -14.78
C ALA A 113 -7.37 19.95 -15.38
N THR A 114 -6.53 18.95 -15.66
CA THR A 114 -6.94 17.72 -16.36
C THR A 114 -7.35 16.56 -15.44
N TRP A 115 -7.14 16.72 -14.14
CA TRP A 115 -7.50 15.65 -13.19
C TRP A 115 -8.98 15.71 -12.79
N PRO A 116 -9.59 14.55 -12.49
CA PRO A 116 -10.93 14.55 -11.90
C PRO A 116 -10.95 15.22 -10.53
N PRO A 117 -12.10 15.66 -10.03
CA PRO A 117 -12.24 16.11 -8.66
C PRO A 117 -11.78 15.01 -7.69
N TYR A 118 -10.90 15.35 -6.76
CA TYR A 118 -10.36 14.40 -5.79
C TYR A 118 -10.31 14.97 -4.38
N TYR A 119 -10.35 14.06 -3.41
CA TYR A 119 -10.32 14.36 -1.98
C TYR A 119 -9.34 13.40 -1.32
N ILE A 120 -8.61 13.87 -0.31
CA ILE A 120 -7.59 13.09 0.39
C ILE A 120 -7.85 13.17 1.88
N ALA A 121 -7.89 12.02 2.54
CA ALA A 121 -8.01 11.89 3.99
C ALA A 121 -6.93 10.96 4.54
N GLY A 122 -6.40 11.26 5.71
CA GLY A 122 -5.56 10.35 6.48
C GLY A 122 -6.40 9.33 7.22
N LEU A 123 -5.94 8.09 7.28
CA LEU A 123 -6.60 7.01 8.00
C LEU A 123 -5.58 6.30 8.89
N PRO A 124 -5.36 6.77 10.13
CA PRO A 124 -4.46 6.10 11.06
C PRO A 124 -5.03 4.76 11.51
N GLY A 125 -4.24 3.69 11.39
CA GLY A 125 -4.65 2.36 11.81
C GLY A 125 -3.79 1.26 11.19
N SER A 126 -3.80 0.09 11.82
CA SER A 126 -3.12 -1.08 11.29
C SER A 126 -3.95 -1.72 10.18
N PHE A 127 -3.35 -2.04 9.04
CA PHE A 127 -4.01 -2.79 7.98
C PHE A 127 -4.24 -4.29 8.34
N TYR A 128 -3.78 -4.73 9.51
CA TYR A 128 -4.18 -6.00 10.14
C TYR A 128 -5.46 -5.88 10.99
N ALA A 129 -6.15 -4.75 10.90
CA ALA A 129 -7.47 -4.53 11.46
C ALA A 129 -8.46 -4.09 10.37
N ARG A 130 -9.74 -4.03 10.71
CA ARG A 130 -10.74 -3.41 9.84
C ARG A 130 -10.49 -1.92 9.75
N LEU A 131 -10.44 -1.41 8.53
CA LEU A 131 -10.22 0.01 8.23
C LEU A 131 -11.44 0.65 7.59
N PHE A 132 -12.23 -0.12 6.89
CA PHE A 132 -13.36 0.38 6.09
C PHE A 132 -14.63 -0.44 6.36
N PRO A 133 -15.81 0.15 6.09
CA PRO A 133 -17.06 -0.60 6.01
C PRO A 133 -16.99 -1.70 4.93
N ASP A 134 -17.90 -2.67 5.03
CA ASP A 134 -18.01 -3.73 4.03
C ASP A 134 -18.28 -3.15 2.65
N ARG A 135 -17.60 -3.67 1.64
CA ARG A 135 -17.82 -3.35 0.23
C ARG A 135 -17.82 -1.83 -0.07
N SER A 136 -16.84 -1.11 0.46
CA SER A 136 -16.76 0.36 0.33
C SER A 136 -15.55 0.85 -0.45
N VAL A 137 -14.52 0.01 -0.64
CA VAL A 137 -13.27 0.38 -1.32
C VAL A 137 -13.23 -0.23 -2.72
N HIS A 138 -12.86 0.55 -3.73
CA HIS A 138 -12.77 0.13 -5.11
C HIS A 138 -11.36 -0.34 -5.50
N LEU A 139 -10.34 0.30 -4.91
CA LEU A 139 -8.94 -0.03 -5.15
C LEU A 139 -8.13 0.06 -3.85
N PHE A 140 -7.51 -1.04 -3.46
CA PHE A 140 -6.42 -1.04 -2.50
C PHE A 140 -5.09 -1.01 -3.25
N TYR A 141 -4.20 -0.17 -2.79
CA TYR A 141 -2.81 -0.11 -3.25
C TYR A 141 -1.86 -0.23 -2.06
N SER A 142 -0.77 -0.95 -2.23
CA SER A 142 0.34 -0.94 -1.28
C SER A 142 1.65 -1.19 -2.01
N TYR A 143 2.58 -0.27 -1.87
CA TYR A 143 3.94 -0.44 -2.38
C TYR A 143 4.87 -0.84 -1.24
N CYS A 144 5.73 -1.81 -1.53
CA CYS A 144 6.66 -2.33 -0.53
C CYS A 144 5.93 -2.81 0.74
N LEU A 145 4.87 -3.62 0.53
CA LEU A 145 4.17 -4.27 1.62
C LEU A 145 5.17 -5.19 2.33
N MET A 146 6.00 -4.56 3.15
CA MET A 146 6.74 -5.30 4.15
C MET A 146 5.70 -5.75 5.17
N ILE A 147 5.14 -6.93 4.91
CA ILE A 147 4.44 -7.65 5.95
C ILE A 147 5.50 -7.86 7.03
N ARG A 148 5.57 -6.91 7.94
CA ARG A 148 6.21 -7.16 9.23
C ARG A 148 5.31 -8.14 9.93
N SER A 149 5.49 -9.41 9.61
CA SER A 149 5.00 -10.45 10.48
C SER A 149 5.50 -10.12 11.88
N LYS A 150 4.66 -10.30 12.86
CA LYS A 150 5.09 -10.25 14.25
C LYS A 150 6.25 -11.24 14.40
N VAL A 151 7.22 -10.93 15.22
CA VAL A 151 8.21 -11.93 15.59
C VAL A 151 7.44 -13.08 16.23
N PRO A 152 7.63 -14.33 15.77
CA PRO A 152 6.93 -15.48 16.35
C PRO A 152 7.06 -15.53 17.88
N ALA A 153 5.96 -15.83 18.56
CA ALA A 153 5.89 -15.77 20.03
C ALA A 153 6.97 -16.61 20.72
N ASP A 154 7.30 -17.77 20.15
CA ASP A 154 8.34 -18.66 20.69
C ASP A 154 9.75 -18.06 20.62
N LEU A 155 10.00 -17.18 19.65
CA LEU A 155 11.27 -16.43 19.57
C LEU A 155 11.28 -15.26 20.57
N VAL A 156 10.13 -14.60 20.78
CA VAL A 156 10.02 -13.50 21.75
C VAL A 156 10.15 -14.02 23.17
N SER A 157 9.56 -15.19 23.48
CA SER A 157 9.65 -15.82 24.81
C SER A 157 11.03 -16.43 25.12
N GLY A 158 11.87 -16.61 24.10
CA GLY A 158 13.15 -17.31 24.23
C GLY A 158 13.03 -18.83 24.29
N ALA A 159 11.83 -19.40 24.05
CA ALA A 159 11.63 -20.85 23.96
C ALA A 159 12.42 -21.47 22.79
N ILE A 160 12.57 -20.71 21.72
CA ILE A 160 13.42 -21.07 20.57
C ILE A 160 14.38 -19.88 20.32
N LEU A 161 15.66 -20.18 20.08
CA LEU A 161 16.69 -19.17 19.84
C LEU A 161 17.08 -19.12 18.38
N ASN A 162 17.16 -17.92 17.83
CA ASN A 162 17.71 -17.65 16.50
C ASN A 162 19.14 -17.08 16.57
N GLN A 163 19.95 -17.55 17.51
CA GLN A 163 21.37 -17.16 17.69
C GLN A 163 21.60 -15.62 17.68
N GLY A 164 20.65 -14.85 18.20
CA GLY A 164 20.67 -13.38 18.20
C GLY A 164 20.27 -12.70 16.89
N ASN A 165 19.93 -13.44 15.84
CA ASN A 165 19.44 -12.87 14.59
C ASN A 165 17.94 -12.55 14.66
N ILE A 166 17.52 -11.45 14.03
CA ILE A 166 16.12 -11.04 13.88
C ILE A 166 15.55 -11.36 12.48
N TYR A 167 16.31 -12.06 11.66
CA TYR A 167 15.96 -12.40 10.28
C TYR A 167 16.46 -13.80 9.96
N ILE A 168 15.99 -14.36 8.83
CA ILE A 168 16.43 -15.66 8.32
C ILE A 168 17.74 -15.49 7.55
N TRP A 169 18.77 -16.27 7.91
CA TRP A 169 20.09 -16.28 7.31
C TRP A 169 20.58 -17.73 7.12
N GLU A 170 21.75 -17.91 6.49
CA GLU A 170 22.30 -19.23 6.16
C GLU A 170 22.43 -20.18 7.36
N THR A 171 22.64 -19.64 8.55
CA THR A 171 22.79 -20.41 9.79
C THR A 171 21.50 -20.56 10.58
N THR A 172 20.37 -20.05 10.07
CA THR A 172 19.10 -20.10 10.79
C THR A 172 18.57 -21.53 10.88
N PRO A 173 18.20 -22.00 12.09
CA PRO A 173 17.65 -23.34 12.27
C PRO A 173 16.35 -23.52 11.47
N PRO A 174 16.09 -24.71 10.87
CA PRO A 174 14.88 -24.97 10.11
C PRO A 174 13.59 -24.74 10.91
N SER A 175 13.61 -25.01 12.23
CA SER A 175 12.47 -24.70 13.12
C SER A 175 12.13 -23.23 13.17
N VAL A 176 13.12 -22.35 13.17
CA VAL A 176 12.94 -20.89 13.13
C VAL A 176 12.39 -20.44 11.78
N VAL A 177 12.92 -21.00 10.68
CA VAL A 177 12.40 -20.72 9.32
C VAL A 177 10.91 -21.07 9.26
N LYS A 178 10.53 -22.24 9.79
CA LYS A 178 9.14 -22.68 9.82
C LYS A 178 8.23 -21.74 10.61
N LEU A 179 8.67 -21.28 11.79
CA LEU A 179 7.92 -20.31 12.59
C LEU A 179 7.65 -19.00 11.85
N TYR A 180 8.65 -18.45 11.15
CA TYR A 180 8.44 -17.24 10.34
C TYR A 180 7.52 -17.48 9.15
N GLN A 181 7.57 -18.66 8.52
CA GLN A 181 6.66 -19.01 7.42
C GLN A 181 5.21 -19.14 7.92
N GLU A 182 4.99 -19.79 9.04
CA GLU A 182 3.67 -19.93 9.66
C GLU A 182 3.10 -18.56 10.03
N GLN A 183 3.88 -17.73 10.70
CA GLN A 183 3.47 -16.37 11.06
C GLN A 183 3.14 -15.51 9.82
N PHE A 184 3.94 -15.62 8.75
CA PHE A 184 3.66 -14.93 7.49
C PHE A 184 2.34 -15.37 6.88
N LEU A 185 2.06 -16.68 6.87
CA LEU A 185 0.82 -17.21 6.32
C LEU A 185 -0.41 -16.75 7.12
N GLU A 186 -0.30 -16.72 8.45
CA GLU A 186 -1.37 -16.20 9.32
C GLU A 186 -1.64 -14.72 9.06
N ASP A 187 -0.59 -13.89 9.07
CA ASP A 187 -0.69 -12.45 8.88
C ASP A 187 -1.25 -12.11 7.48
N MET A 188 -0.75 -12.80 6.43
CA MET A 188 -1.22 -12.60 5.06
C MET A 188 -2.67 -13.05 4.89
N SER A 189 -3.05 -14.19 5.46
CA SER A 189 -4.42 -14.68 5.42
C SER A 189 -5.37 -13.70 6.10
N LEU A 190 -5.01 -13.18 7.26
CA LEU A 190 -5.78 -12.16 7.96
C LEU A 190 -5.92 -10.89 7.12
N PHE A 191 -4.81 -10.37 6.58
CA PHE A 191 -4.80 -9.19 5.73
C PHE A 191 -5.75 -9.35 4.53
N LEU A 192 -5.60 -10.44 3.77
CA LEU A 192 -6.43 -10.69 2.58
C LEU A 192 -7.91 -10.86 2.94
N LYS A 193 -8.24 -11.53 4.05
CA LYS A 193 -9.61 -11.68 4.52
C LYS A 193 -10.25 -10.33 4.86
N LEU A 194 -9.52 -9.46 5.56
CA LEU A 194 -10.01 -8.12 5.91
C LEU A 194 -10.24 -7.28 4.66
N ARG A 195 -9.27 -7.24 3.76
CA ARG A 195 -9.38 -6.46 2.49
C ARG A 195 -10.49 -7.01 1.59
N HIS A 196 -10.66 -8.33 1.51
CA HIS A 196 -11.76 -8.94 0.75
C HIS A 196 -13.14 -8.48 1.27
N THR A 197 -13.32 -8.36 2.57
CA THR A 197 -14.58 -7.88 3.17
C THR A 197 -14.85 -6.41 2.82
N GLU A 198 -13.82 -5.58 2.75
CA GLU A 198 -13.92 -4.15 2.52
C GLU A 198 -13.98 -3.76 1.03
N LEU A 199 -13.49 -4.62 0.13
CA LEU A 199 -13.58 -4.40 -1.31
C LEU A 199 -15.03 -4.50 -1.81
N VAL A 200 -15.40 -3.62 -2.73
CA VAL A 200 -16.60 -3.80 -3.55
C VAL A 200 -16.49 -5.07 -4.40
N ALA A 201 -17.61 -5.61 -4.86
CA ALA A 201 -17.58 -6.73 -5.80
C ALA A 201 -16.74 -6.35 -7.04
N SER A 202 -15.80 -7.20 -7.42
CA SER A 202 -14.82 -6.97 -8.50
C SER A 202 -13.85 -5.80 -8.27
N GLY A 203 -13.79 -5.24 -7.06
CA GLY A 203 -12.77 -4.24 -6.67
C GLY A 203 -11.36 -4.80 -6.84
N GLN A 204 -10.40 -3.90 -7.01
CA GLN A 204 -9.03 -4.25 -7.34
C GLN A 204 -8.08 -4.09 -6.15
N MET A 205 -7.00 -4.88 -6.16
CA MET A 205 -5.92 -4.74 -5.19
C MET A 205 -4.57 -4.89 -5.89
N VAL A 206 -3.71 -3.88 -5.76
CA VAL A 206 -2.33 -3.89 -6.28
C VAL A 206 -1.38 -3.91 -5.11
N LEU A 207 -0.66 -5.00 -4.96
CA LEU A 207 0.29 -5.21 -3.87
C LEU A 207 1.68 -5.46 -4.44
N THR A 208 2.68 -4.73 -3.95
CA THR A 208 4.07 -4.89 -4.35
C THR A 208 4.87 -5.43 -3.17
N PHE A 209 5.59 -6.53 -3.39
CA PHE A 209 6.41 -7.19 -2.38
C PHE A 209 7.87 -7.21 -2.79
N LEU A 210 8.74 -7.21 -1.81
CA LEU A 210 10.11 -7.64 -2.00
C LEU A 210 10.15 -9.16 -1.88
N GLY A 211 10.35 -9.84 -2.99
CA GLY A 211 10.43 -11.29 -3.06
C GLY A 211 11.86 -11.80 -3.17
N ARG A 212 12.07 -13.09 -2.94
CA ARG A 212 13.33 -13.78 -3.20
C ARG A 212 13.38 -14.22 -4.66
N LYS A 213 14.53 -14.07 -5.27
CA LYS A 213 14.78 -14.54 -6.65
C LYS A 213 14.93 -16.07 -6.69
N ASN A 214 15.39 -16.67 -5.59
CA ASN A 214 15.66 -18.09 -5.47
C ASN A 214 14.64 -18.73 -4.50
N SER A 215 14.26 -19.99 -4.75
CA SER A 215 13.42 -20.79 -3.85
C SER A 215 14.12 -21.14 -2.52
N ASP A 216 15.45 -21.13 -2.49
CA ASP A 216 16.22 -21.33 -1.28
C ASP A 216 16.07 -20.12 -0.33
N VAL A 217 15.36 -20.31 0.77
CA VAL A 217 15.08 -19.27 1.76
C VAL A 217 16.32 -18.74 2.48
N LEU A 218 17.42 -19.47 2.42
CA LEU A 218 18.68 -19.13 3.08
C LEU A 218 19.62 -18.32 2.17
N ARG A 219 19.35 -18.23 0.86
CA ARG A 219 20.13 -17.43 -0.08
C ARG A 219 19.53 -16.03 -0.23
N GLY A 220 20.35 -15.01 0.05
CA GLY A 220 19.94 -13.61 0.21
C GLY A 220 19.65 -12.82 -1.07
N GLU A 221 19.54 -13.44 -2.26
CA GLU A 221 19.17 -12.70 -3.48
C GLU A 221 17.69 -12.30 -3.46
N MET A 222 17.43 -11.00 -3.50
CA MET A 222 16.08 -10.43 -3.51
C MET A 222 15.73 -9.83 -4.86
N SER A 223 14.45 -9.93 -5.24
CA SER A 223 13.88 -9.22 -6.40
C SER A 223 12.48 -8.70 -6.07
N TRP A 224 12.07 -7.64 -6.75
CA TRP A 224 10.69 -7.16 -6.68
C TRP A 224 9.79 -8.05 -7.54
N ILE A 225 8.70 -8.47 -6.95
CA ILE A 225 7.62 -9.21 -7.59
C ILE A 225 6.40 -8.32 -7.68
#